data_68698a0ce67df858ae1221b2582a5ec6
#
_entry.id   68698a0ce67df858ae1221b2582a5ec6
#
_cell.length_a   1.000
_cell.length_b   1.000
_cell.length_c   1.000
_cell.angle_alpha   90.00
_cell.angle_beta   90.00
_cell.angle_gamma   90.00
#
_symmetry.space_group_name_H-M   'P 1'
#
loop_
_entity.id
_entity.type
_entity.pdbx_description
1 polymer ?
#
loop_
_entity_poly.entity_id
_entity_poly.type
_entity_poly.pdbx_seq_one_letter_code
_entity_poly.pdbx_strand_id
1 'polypeptide(L)'
;MSGNYEGIKTRGYGIEIECTGITRNQAAKAVAKVLESYAVNEGGSYDKYTIKDNKDRKWSIVYDGSIRCIDRNRNTTSSRLYSVELNSPVLHMRIYRCCRR
;
A
#
# COMPACT_ATOMS: atom_id res chain seq x y z
N MET A 1 -28.62 -4.02 -25.19
CA MET A 1 -28.39 -4.49 -24.77
C MET A 1 -28.58 -4.42 -24.12
N SER A 2 -28.20 -4.57 -24.31
CA SER A 2 -28.11 -4.79 -23.79
C SER A 2 -28.00 -4.94 -22.95
N GLY A 3 -28.13 -4.79 -22.97
CA GLY A 3 -28.16 -4.75 -21.97
C GLY A 3 -27.97 -5.43 -21.06
N ASN A 4 -28.31 -5.92 -21.16
CA ASN A 4 -28.15 -6.81 -20.27
C ASN A 4 -26.84 -6.92 -19.91
N TYR A 5 -26.19 -6.40 -20.54
CA TYR A 5 -24.86 -6.56 -20.29
C TYR A 5 -24.14 -5.39 -20.76
N GLU A 6 -23.49 -4.82 -19.89
CA GLU A 6 -22.83 -3.62 -20.20
C GLU A 6 -21.40 -3.82 -20.55
N GLY A 7 -20.93 -5.02 -20.50
CA GLY A 7 -19.56 -5.30 -20.82
C GLY A 7 -18.65 -5.10 -19.65
N ILE A 8 -17.63 -4.32 -19.83
CA ILE A 8 -16.59 -4.16 -18.85
C ILE A 8 -16.78 -2.87 -18.08
N LYS A 9 -16.78 -2.98 -16.77
CA LYS A 9 -16.79 -1.81 -15.91
C LYS A 9 -15.47 -1.72 -15.20
N THR A 10 -15.03 -0.50 -14.89
CA THR A 10 -13.83 -0.30 -14.09
C THR A 10 -14.21 0.43 -12.82
N ARG A 11 -13.54 0.07 -11.75
CA ARG A 11 -13.71 0.72 -10.48
C ARG A 11 -12.37 1.18 -9.97
N GLY A 12 -12.33 2.40 -9.44
CA GLY A 12 -11.17 2.89 -8.72
C GLY A 12 -11.26 2.52 -7.26
N TYR A 13 -10.16 2.11 -6.66
CA TYR A 13 -10.11 1.80 -5.23
C TYR A 13 -8.70 2.00 -4.73
N GLY A 14 -8.57 2.24 -3.44
CA GLY A 14 -7.28 2.31 -2.77
C GLY A 14 -7.16 1.22 -1.74
N ILE A 15 -5.94 0.83 -1.45
CA ILE A 15 -5.65 -0.17 -0.44
C ILE A 15 -4.78 0.49 0.61
N GLU A 16 -5.15 0.29 1.88
CA GLU A 16 -4.33 0.68 3.02
C GLU A 16 -4.03 -0.56 3.82
N ILE A 17 -2.76 -0.77 4.11
CA ILE A 17 -2.32 -1.91 4.91
C ILE A 17 -1.51 -1.39 6.08
N GLU A 18 -1.91 -1.76 7.29
CA GLU A 18 -1.18 -1.39 8.50
C GLU A 18 -0.32 -2.56 8.95
N CYS A 19 0.93 -2.27 9.25
CA CYS A 19 1.89 -3.28 9.68
C CYS A 19 2.66 -2.78 10.88
N THR A 20 3.17 -3.74 11.63
CA THR A 20 4.11 -3.44 12.71
C THR A 20 5.10 -4.60 12.79
N GLY A 21 6.14 -4.46 13.61
CA GLY A 21 7.17 -5.49 13.71
C GLY A 21 8.32 -5.30 12.75
N ILE A 22 8.13 -4.43 11.76
CA ILE A 22 9.19 -4.01 10.84
C ILE A 22 9.19 -2.50 10.79
N THR A 23 10.28 -1.92 10.32
CA THR A 23 10.38 -0.47 10.21
C THR A 23 9.84 0.00 8.86
N ARG A 24 9.56 1.30 8.76
CA ARG A 24 9.13 1.87 7.49
C ARG A 24 10.18 1.66 6.40
N ASN A 25 11.45 1.77 6.76
CA ASN A 25 12.54 1.54 5.81
C ASN A 25 12.51 0.11 5.26
N GLN A 26 12.33 -0.86 6.16
CA GLN A 26 12.26 -2.26 5.76
C GLN A 26 11.04 -2.54 4.88
N ALA A 27 9.90 -1.97 5.24
CA ALA A 27 8.68 -2.11 4.46
C ALA A 27 8.85 -1.51 3.07
N ALA A 28 9.46 -0.32 3.00
CA ALA A 28 9.67 0.35 1.74
C ALA A 28 10.56 -0.46 0.81
N LYS A 29 11.61 -1.06 1.35
CA LYS A 29 12.50 -1.91 0.55
C LYS A 29 11.78 -3.16 0.05
N ALA A 30 10.93 -3.74 0.89
CA ALA A 30 10.18 -4.92 0.50
C ALA A 30 9.20 -4.61 -0.64
N VAL A 31 8.48 -3.48 -0.53
CA VAL A 31 7.55 -3.07 -1.57
C VAL A 31 8.29 -2.75 -2.86
N ALA A 32 9.42 -2.05 -2.75
CA ALA A 32 10.21 -1.71 -3.92
C ALA A 32 10.68 -2.98 -4.65
N LYS A 33 11.04 -4.00 -3.89
CA LYS A 33 11.48 -5.25 -4.49
C LYS A 33 10.35 -5.93 -5.26
N VAL A 34 9.15 -5.96 -4.67
CA VAL A 34 7.99 -6.56 -5.32
C VAL A 34 7.61 -5.80 -6.59
N LEU A 35 7.71 -4.47 -6.54
CA LEU A 35 7.36 -3.63 -7.68
C LEU A 35 8.51 -3.48 -8.68
N GLU A 36 9.65 -4.10 -8.40
CA GLU A 36 10.85 -4.01 -9.23
C GLU A 36 11.26 -2.55 -9.44
N SER A 37 11.29 -1.82 -8.33
CA SER A 37 11.55 -0.40 -8.34
C SER A 37 12.48 -0.05 -7.17
N TYR A 38 12.45 1.18 -6.74
CA TYR A 38 13.24 1.61 -5.61
C TYR A 38 12.43 2.57 -4.76
N ALA A 39 12.79 2.64 -3.49
CA ALA A 39 12.10 3.50 -2.54
C ALA A 39 12.86 4.82 -2.42
N VAL A 40 12.11 5.91 -2.35
CA VAL A 40 12.66 7.24 -2.14
C VAL A 40 12.22 7.72 -0.77
N ASN A 41 13.19 8.10 0.06
CA ASN A 41 12.90 8.67 1.37
C ASN A 41 12.54 10.15 1.17
N GLU A 42 11.30 10.50 1.48
CA GLU A 42 10.83 11.87 1.31
C GLU A 42 11.15 12.74 2.52
N GLY A 43 11.69 12.14 3.57
CA GLY A 43 12.07 12.89 4.76
C GLY A 43 10.93 13.10 5.73
N GLY A 44 11.07 14.14 6.54
CA GLY A 44 10.09 14.47 7.56
C GLY A 44 10.43 13.81 8.89
N SER A 45 9.65 14.14 9.92
CA SER A 45 9.89 13.65 11.28
C SER A 45 9.74 12.15 11.39
N TYR A 46 8.88 11.57 10.55
CA TYR A 46 8.62 10.14 10.53
C TYR A 46 8.83 9.66 9.10
N ASP A 47 10.00 9.51 8.69
CA ASP A 47 10.44 9.09 7.36
C ASP A 47 9.34 8.51 6.48
N LYS A 48 8.86 9.29 5.54
CA LYS A 48 7.91 8.83 4.53
C LYS A 48 8.68 8.32 3.34
N TYR A 49 8.24 7.19 2.81
CA TYR A 49 8.86 6.62 1.61
C TYR A 49 7.84 6.56 0.50
N THR A 50 8.30 6.76 -0.72
CA THR A 50 7.46 6.59 -1.90
C THR A 50 8.15 5.65 -2.87
N ILE A 51 7.35 4.85 -3.56
CA ILE A 51 7.83 3.90 -4.54
C ILE A 51 6.93 4.03 -5.78
N LYS A 52 7.52 4.18 -6.95
CA LYS A 52 6.74 4.21 -8.18
C LYS A 52 6.74 2.83 -8.80
N ASP A 53 5.58 2.40 -9.26
CA ASP A 53 5.49 1.12 -9.94
C ASP A 53 5.76 1.30 -11.43
N ASN A 54 5.64 0.23 -12.19
CA ASN A 54 5.96 0.25 -13.62
C ASN A 54 4.94 1.04 -14.44
N LYS A 55 3.85 1.47 -13.84
CA LYS A 55 2.87 2.33 -14.48
C LYS A 55 2.96 3.76 -13.96
N ASP A 56 4.07 4.08 -13.32
CA ASP A 56 4.35 5.40 -12.78
C ASP A 56 3.36 5.83 -11.70
N ARG A 57 2.72 4.86 -11.04
CA ARG A 57 1.81 5.15 -9.94
C ARG A 57 2.59 5.13 -8.64
N LYS A 58 2.21 6.00 -7.74
CA LYS A 58 2.96 6.20 -6.50
C LYS A 58 2.34 5.43 -5.34
N TRP A 59 3.15 4.57 -4.75
CA TRP A 59 2.84 3.89 -3.50
C TRP A 59 3.55 4.62 -2.38
N SER A 60 2.99 4.66 -1.20
CA SER A 60 3.64 5.34 -0.09
C SER A 60 3.64 4.49 1.17
N ILE A 61 4.69 4.68 1.96
CA ILE A 61 4.85 4.08 3.27
C ILE A 61 4.90 5.25 4.24
N VAL A 62 3.96 5.30 5.18
CA VAL A 62 3.85 6.44 6.09
C VAL A 62 3.70 5.97 7.53
N TYR A 63 3.86 6.91 8.43
CA TYR A 63 3.63 6.72 9.85
C TYR A 63 2.14 6.85 10.14
N ASP A 64 1.62 5.98 10.98
CA ASP A 64 0.25 6.09 11.49
C ASP A 64 0.30 5.95 13.00
N GLY A 65 -0.02 7.03 13.70
CA GLY A 65 0.06 7.06 15.16
C GLY A 65 -0.97 6.19 15.86
N SER A 66 -1.97 5.67 15.15
CA SER A 66 -2.97 4.81 15.77
C SER A 66 -2.53 3.36 15.87
N ILE A 67 -1.42 2.99 15.22
CA ILE A 67 -0.95 1.61 15.22
C ILE A 67 -0.30 1.30 16.57
N ARG A 68 -0.71 0.20 17.18
CA ARG A 68 -0.05 -0.30 18.38
C ARG A 68 1.21 -1.02 17.93
N CYS A 69 2.36 -0.42 18.20
CA CYS A 69 3.61 -0.91 17.66
C CYS A 69 4.14 -2.10 18.45
N ILE A 70 4.66 -3.07 17.71
CA ILE A 70 5.31 -4.26 18.21
C ILE A 70 6.69 -4.27 17.60
N ASP A 71 7.71 -4.56 18.41
CA ASP A 71 9.06 -4.58 17.91
C ASP A 71 9.40 -5.92 17.26
N ARG A 72 10.62 -6.02 16.78
CA ARG A 72 11.10 -7.20 16.07
C ARG A 72 11.03 -8.47 16.92
N ASN A 73 11.06 -8.35 18.25
CA ASN A 73 10.99 -9.48 19.16
C ASN A 73 9.55 -9.76 19.62
N ARG A 74 8.57 -9.12 18.96
CA ARG A 74 7.15 -9.27 19.23
C ARG A 74 6.72 -8.72 20.58
N ASN A 75 7.49 -7.78 21.12
CA ASN A 75 7.12 -7.10 22.36
C ASN A 75 6.49 -5.75 22.02
N THR A 76 5.47 -5.37 22.75
CA THR A 76 4.87 -4.05 22.62
C THR A 76 5.95 -3.00 22.87
N THR A 77 5.99 -1.98 22.02
CA THR A 77 6.99 -0.93 22.13
C THR A 77 6.35 0.43 21.89
N SER A 78 6.95 1.45 22.50
CA SER A 78 6.57 2.83 22.22
C SER A 78 7.35 3.40 21.05
N SER A 79 8.28 2.65 20.48
CA SER A 79 9.07 3.13 19.36
C SER A 79 8.19 3.32 18.13
N ARG A 80 8.25 4.52 17.57
CA ARG A 80 7.46 4.85 16.37
C ARG A 80 8.06 4.30 15.08
N LEU A 81 9.24 3.71 15.17
CA LEU A 81 9.87 3.10 14.00
C LEU A 81 9.03 1.96 13.42
N TYR A 82 8.26 1.31 14.28
CA TYR A 82 7.49 0.14 13.87
C TYR A 82 6.05 0.48 13.48
N SER A 83 5.75 1.74 13.26
CA SER A 83 4.46 2.16 12.73
C SER A 83 4.57 2.25 11.21
N VAL A 84 3.86 1.39 10.51
CA VAL A 84 3.95 1.29 9.06
C VAL A 84 2.56 1.24 8.46
N GLU A 85 2.27 2.18 7.57
CA GLU A 85 1.04 2.13 6.80
C GLU A 85 1.41 2.22 5.33
N LEU A 86 1.03 1.22 4.56
CA LEU A 86 1.22 1.20 3.12
C LEU A 86 -0.05 1.70 2.46
N ASN A 87 0.08 2.72 1.62
CA ASN A 87 -1.03 3.25 0.85
C ASN A 87 -0.76 3.02 -0.63
N SER A 88 -1.70 2.40 -1.31
CA SER A 88 -1.59 2.20 -2.74
C SER A 88 -2.04 3.46 -3.47
N PRO A 89 -1.65 3.61 -4.74
CA PRO A 89 -2.33 4.59 -5.60
C PRO A 89 -3.76 4.12 -5.87
N VAL A 90 -4.51 4.92 -6.57
CA VAL A 90 -5.82 4.48 -7.01
C VAL A 90 -5.62 3.38 -8.04
N LEU A 91 -6.12 2.21 -7.73
CA LEU A 91 -6.05 1.05 -8.60
C LEU A 91 -7.39 0.88 -9.27
N HIS A 92 -7.41 0.21 -10.40
CA HIS A 92 -8.64 -0.03 -11.12
C HIS A 92 -8.82 -1.52 -11.34
N MET A 93 -10.02 -1.98 -11.01
CA MET A 93 -10.37 -3.36 -11.24
C MET A 93 -11.40 -3.41 -12.36
N ARG A 94 -11.17 -4.29 -13.31
CA ARG A 94 -12.13 -4.53 -14.36
C ARG A 94 -13.12 -5.55 -13.88
N ILE A 95 -14.40 -5.21 -14.03
CA ILE A 95 -15.46 -6.09 -13.61
C ILE A 95 -16.22 -6.51 -14.84
N TYR A 96 -16.27 -7.81 -15.08
CA TYR A 96 -17.06 -8.38 -16.14
C TYR A 96 -18.40 -8.83 -15.58
N ARG A 97 -19.45 -8.37 -16.21
CA ARG A 97 -20.75 -8.83 -15.85
C ARG A 97 -21.05 -10.03 -16.68
N CYS A 98 -21.18 -11.13 -16.05
CA CYS A 98 -21.45 -12.35 -16.73
C CYS A 98 -22.93 -12.64 -16.77
N CYS A 99 -23.47 -12.87 -17.93
CA CYS A 99 -24.83 -13.13 -18.07
C CYS A 99 -25.13 -14.55 -18.06
N ARG A 100 -24.69 -15.38 -17.39
CA ARG A 100 -24.99 -16.68 -17.48
C ARG A 100 -25.60 -17.19 -16.36
N ARG A 101 -26.15 -17.74 -16.55
CA ARG A 101 -26.71 -18.29 -15.72
C ARG A 101 -26.72 -18.75 -15.05
#